data_cec7893f75deee56b21e08864027ffda
#
_entry.id   cec7893f75deee56b21e08864027ffda
#
_cell.length_a   1.000
_cell.length_b   1.000
_cell.length_c   1.000
_cell.angle_alpha   90.00
_cell.angle_beta   90.00
_cell.angle_gamma   90.00
#
_symmetry.space_group_name_H-M   'P 1'
#
loop_
_entity.id
_entity.type
_entity.pdbx_description
1 polymer ?
#
loop_
_entity_poly.entity_id
_entity_poly.type
_entity_poly.pdbx_seq_one_letter_code
_entity_poly.pdbx_strand_id
1 'polypeptide(L)'
;MYYRVRCLTTCNPMSSIGFRVGEAGVIKLDIVNAIVQRTNITRTKAEQAVETVFEAMKNALGKGDRIELRRFGVFNVKPRKTGIGRNPRTGQQVNIPPGRAVRFKPGKELQALPAAAPKS
;
A
#
# COMPACT_ATOMS: atom_id res chain seq x y z
N MET A 1 44.76 -6.16 15.83
CA MET A 1 43.87 -7.27 15.48
C MET A 1 43.16 -6.93 14.18
N TYR A 2 43.52 -7.63 13.13
CA TYR A 2 43.08 -7.32 11.78
C TYR A 2 41.85 -8.17 11.45
N TYR A 3 40.70 -7.53 11.32
CA TYR A 3 39.56 -8.18 10.70
C TYR A 3 39.66 -8.04 9.19
N ARG A 4 40.10 -9.13 8.59
CA ARG A 4 40.18 -9.33 7.15
C ARG A 4 38.75 -9.52 6.61
N VAL A 5 38.13 -8.45 6.11
CA VAL A 5 36.89 -8.56 5.36
C VAL A 5 37.24 -9.14 3.99
N ARG A 6 36.98 -10.41 3.79
CA ARG A 6 37.00 -11.03 2.48
C ARG A 6 35.78 -10.54 1.69
N CYS A 7 35.99 -9.59 0.80
CA CYS A 7 35.10 -9.37 -0.32
C CYS A 7 35.06 -10.63 -1.17
N LEU A 8 34.00 -11.40 -1.06
CA LEU A 8 33.64 -12.38 -2.08
C LEU A 8 32.74 -11.68 -3.09
N THR A 9 33.41 -11.19 -4.12
CA THR A 9 32.83 -10.80 -5.40
C THR A 9 32.17 -12.03 -6.01
N THR A 10 30.88 -12.17 -5.90
CA THR A 10 30.09 -13.01 -6.80
C THR A 10 29.16 -12.12 -7.58
N CYS A 11 29.67 -11.61 -8.70
CA CYS A 11 28.85 -11.20 -9.82
C CYS A 11 27.94 -12.35 -10.21
N ASN A 12 26.67 -12.24 -9.93
CA ASN A 12 25.68 -13.04 -10.59
C ASN A 12 24.76 -12.10 -11.37
N PRO A 13 24.99 -11.93 -12.67
CA PRO A 13 24.04 -11.22 -13.52
C PRO A 13 22.97 -12.25 -13.93
N MET A 14 21.73 -11.89 -13.76
CA MET A 14 20.53 -12.61 -14.17
C MET A 14 19.92 -13.53 -13.11
N SER A 15 19.07 -12.97 -12.31
CA SER A 15 17.77 -13.56 -11.97
C SER A 15 17.12 -12.77 -10.83
N SER A 16 15.88 -12.41 -11.02
CA SER A 16 14.98 -11.92 -10.00
C SER A 16 15.36 -10.54 -9.47
N ILE A 17 14.78 -9.53 -10.08
CA ILE A 17 14.67 -8.21 -9.48
C ILE A 17 13.90 -8.39 -8.19
N GLY A 18 14.60 -8.78 -7.15
CA GLY A 18 14.12 -8.82 -5.79
C GLY A 18 13.84 -7.38 -5.38
N PHE A 19 12.60 -6.96 -5.49
CA PHE A 19 12.10 -5.78 -4.83
C PHE A 19 12.34 -5.99 -3.33
N ARG A 20 13.46 -5.48 -2.82
CA ARG A 20 13.72 -5.47 -1.38
C ARG A 20 12.78 -4.45 -0.76
N VAL A 21 11.61 -4.93 -0.39
CA VAL A 21 10.75 -4.24 0.54
C VAL A 21 11.47 -4.28 1.88
N GLY A 22 11.86 -3.13 2.40
CA GLY A 22 12.41 -3.05 3.75
C GLY A 22 11.43 -3.67 4.74
N GLU A 23 11.91 -4.27 5.82
CA GLU A 23 11.11 -5.02 6.81
C GLU A 23 9.95 -4.22 7.44
N ALA A 24 9.87 -2.93 7.20
CA ALA A 24 8.89 -2.01 7.79
C ALA A 24 7.69 -1.67 6.90
N GLY A 25 7.55 -2.27 5.72
CA GLY A 25 6.47 -1.98 4.78
C GLY A 25 6.93 -1.19 3.54
N VAL A 26 6.05 -1.09 2.55
CA VAL A 26 6.31 -0.39 1.29
C VAL A 26 5.92 1.07 1.42
N ILE A 27 6.85 1.97 1.18
CA ILE A 27 6.59 3.41 1.13
C ILE A 27 6.51 3.89 -0.33
N LYS A 28 5.96 5.10 -0.55
CA LYS A 28 5.85 5.72 -1.88
C LYS A 28 7.19 5.74 -2.63
N LEU A 29 8.28 5.98 -1.90
CA LEU A 29 9.63 6.06 -2.47
C LEU A 29 10.08 4.71 -3.08
N ASP A 30 9.73 3.60 -2.46
CA ASP A 30 10.07 2.26 -2.97
C ASP A 30 9.37 1.98 -4.30
N ILE A 31 8.12 2.45 -4.43
CA ILE A 31 7.36 2.34 -5.68
C ILE A 31 8.02 3.15 -6.79
N VAL A 32 8.44 4.38 -6.49
CA VAL A 32 9.15 5.24 -7.43
C VAL A 32 10.45 4.59 -7.90
N ASN A 33 11.26 4.08 -6.97
CA ASN A 33 12.51 3.41 -7.28
C ASN A 33 12.29 2.16 -8.16
N ALA A 34 11.25 1.38 -7.88
CA ALA A 34 10.89 0.20 -8.68
C ALA A 34 10.51 0.58 -10.12
N ILE A 35 9.79 1.69 -10.29
CA ILE A 35 9.42 2.21 -11.62
C ILE A 35 10.66 2.67 -12.38
N VAL A 36 11.53 3.45 -11.76
CA VAL A 36 12.79 3.91 -12.37
C VAL A 36 13.63 2.73 -12.85
N GLN A 37 13.76 1.69 -12.04
CA GLN A 37 14.54 0.50 -12.40
C GLN A 37 13.94 -0.28 -13.58
N ARG A 38 12.61 -0.32 -13.69
CA ARG A 38 11.95 -1.08 -14.76
C ARG A 38 11.83 -0.32 -16.08
N THR A 39 11.68 1.00 -16.02
CA THR A 39 11.35 1.82 -17.20
C THR A 39 12.50 2.70 -17.65
N ASN A 40 13.59 2.79 -16.87
CA ASN A 40 14.74 3.66 -17.14
C ASN A 40 14.37 5.14 -17.36
N ILE A 41 13.26 5.59 -16.76
CA ILE A 41 12.87 7.00 -16.78
C ILE A 41 13.54 7.77 -15.65
N THR A 42 13.58 9.09 -15.78
CA THR A 42 14.12 9.96 -14.73
C THR A 42 13.27 9.86 -13.47
N ARG A 43 13.91 9.97 -12.31
CA ARG A 43 13.25 9.90 -11.01
C ARG A 43 12.11 10.91 -10.87
N THR A 44 12.30 12.13 -11.34
CA THR A 44 11.27 13.18 -11.33
C THR A 44 10.01 12.78 -12.08
N LYS A 45 10.16 12.19 -13.27
CA LYS A 45 9.03 11.70 -14.07
C LYS A 45 8.32 10.52 -13.38
N ALA A 46 9.09 9.63 -12.76
CA ALA A 46 8.53 8.51 -12.00
C ALA A 46 7.73 9.00 -10.77
N GLU A 47 8.24 9.98 -10.05
CA GLU A 47 7.53 10.60 -8.92
C GLU A 47 6.22 11.25 -9.35
N GLN A 48 6.24 12.03 -10.41
CA GLN A 48 5.04 12.66 -10.97
C GLN A 48 3.99 11.62 -11.42
N ALA A 49 4.43 10.55 -12.08
CA ALA A 49 3.53 9.49 -12.51
C ALA A 49 2.83 8.80 -11.32
N VAL A 50 3.59 8.43 -10.29
CA VAL A 50 3.04 7.83 -9.07
C VAL A 50 2.09 8.80 -8.37
N GLU A 51 2.45 10.06 -8.27
CA GLU A 51 1.64 11.10 -7.62
C GLU A 51 0.31 11.30 -8.35
N THR A 52 0.34 11.40 -9.69
CA THR A 52 -0.86 11.50 -10.51
C THR A 52 -1.81 10.32 -10.32
N VAL A 53 -1.29 9.09 -10.24
CA VAL A 53 -2.10 7.90 -9.97
C VAL A 53 -2.78 8.00 -8.61
N PHE A 54 -2.04 8.34 -7.55
CA PHE A 54 -2.62 8.45 -6.21
C PHE A 54 -3.61 9.61 -6.09
N GLU A 55 -3.36 10.74 -6.74
CA GLU A 55 -4.31 11.85 -6.78
C GLU A 55 -5.62 11.48 -7.50
N ALA A 56 -5.53 10.80 -8.62
CA ALA A 56 -6.71 10.31 -9.33
C ALA A 56 -7.55 9.37 -8.45
N MET A 57 -6.90 8.44 -7.76
CA MET A 57 -7.58 7.55 -6.81
C MET A 57 -8.18 8.32 -5.63
N LYS A 58 -7.47 9.25 -5.04
CA LYS A 58 -7.95 10.11 -3.94
C LYS A 58 -9.19 10.90 -4.36
N ASN A 59 -9.17 11.49 -5.52
CA ASN A 59 -10.28 12.30 -6.04
C ASN A 59 -11.51 11.43 -6.32
N ALA A 60 -11.35 10.24 -6.89
CA ALA A 60 -12.43 9.29 -7.12
C ALA A 60 -13.07 8.83 -5.80
N LEU A 61 -12.25 8.46 -4.82
CA LEU A 61 -12.74 8.04 -3.50
C LEU A 61 -13.41 9.21 -2.73
N GLY A 62 -12.91 10.44 -2.90
CA GLY A 62 -13.53 11.64 -2.33
C GLY A 62 -14.92 11.92 -2.89
N LYS A 63 -15.15 11.66 -4.17
CA LYS A 63 -16.46 11.71 -4.81
C LYS A 63 -17.40 10.59 -4.34
N GLY A 64 -16.83 9.48 -3.89
CA GLY A 64 -17.58 8.30 -3.48
C GLY A 64 -17.64 7.22 -4.57
N ASP A 65 -16.82 7.35 -5.61
CA ASP A 65 -16.78 6.41 -6.71
C ASP A 65 -16.10 5.10 -6.32
N ARG A 66 -16.50 4.03 -6.99
CA ARG A 66 -15.87 2.73 -6.87
C ARG A 66 -14.63 2.67 -7.76
N ILE A 67 -13.51 2.24 -7.20
CA ILE A 67 -12.29 1.99 -7.96
C ILE A 67 -12.08 0.49 -8.09
N GLU A 68 -12.01 0.00 -9.31
CA GLU A 68 -11.72 -1.38 -9.61
C GLU A 68 -10.37 -1.50 -10.31
N LEU A 69 -9.41 -2.11 -9.62
CA LEU A 69 -8.10 -2.43 -10.14
C LEU A 69 -8.04 -3.95 -10.40
N ARG A 70 -8.06 -4.32 -11.68
CA ARG A 70 -7.94 -5.74 -12.07
C ARG A 70 -6.66 -6.32 -11.49
N ARG A 71 -6.72 -7.56 -10.99
CA ARG A 71 -5.65 -8.31 -10.33
C ARG A 71 -5.28 -7.81 -8.93
N PHE A 72 -5.58 -6.57 -8.58
CA PHE A 72 -5.25 -6.00 -7.27
C PHE A 72 -6.44 -6.08 -6.31
N GLY A 73 -7.56 -5.48 -6.66
CA GLY A 73 -8.74 -5.46 -5.81
C GLY A 73 -9.68 -4.31 -6.12
N VAL A 74 -10.67 -4.16 -5.28
CA VAL A 74 -11.73 -3.16 -5.43
C VAL A 74 -11.82 -2.31 -4.18
N PHE A 75 -11.79 -1.00 -4.35
CA PHE A 75 -12.08 -0.03 -3.31
C PHE A 75 -13.52 0.42 -3.42
N ASN A 76 -14.28 0.23 -2.36
CA ASN A 76 -15.67 0.67 -2.26
C ASN A 76 -15.81 1.70 -1.16
N VAL A 77 -16.51 2.79 -1.43
CA VAL A 77 -16.86 3.78 -0.43
C VAL A 77 -18.24 3.42 0.14
N LYS A 78 -18.30 3.21 1.45
CA LYS A 78 -19.56 2.94 2.15
C LYS A 78 -19.81 4.03 3.21
N PRO A 79 -21.07 4.46 3.39
CA PRO A 79 -21.40 5.32 4.49
C PRO A 79 -21.14 4.59 5.83
N ARG A 80 -20.61 5.28 6.81
CA ARG A 80 -20.53 4.74 8.17
C ARG A 80 -21.95 4.73 8.77
N LYS A 81 -22.22 3.68 9.53
CA LYS A 81 -23.47 3.65 10.31
C LYS A 81 -23.46 4.84 11.27
N THR A 82 -24.42 5.74 11.10
CA THR A 82 -24.73 6.80 12.05
C THR A 82 -25.53 6.18 13.17
N GLY A 83 -25.21 6.49 14.39
CA GLY A 83 -25.91 5.96 15.55
C GLY A 83 -25.32 6.51 16.84
N ILE A 84 -26.01 6.23 17.92
CA ILE A 84 -25.55 6.57 19.26
C ILE A 84 -24.56 5.48 19.69
N GLY A 85 -23.26 5.82 19.70
CA GLY A 85 -22.23 4.96 20.27
C GLY A 85 -22.23 5.10 21.80
N ARG A 86 -22.09 3.99 22.52
CA ARG A 86 -21.83 4.01 23.97
C ARG A 86 -20.35 3.82 24.22
N ASN A 87 -19.78 4.71 25.02
CA ASN A 87 -18.43 4.51 25.52
C ASN A 87 -18.45 3.38 26.58
N PRO A 88 -17.75 2.26 26.35
CA PRO A 88 -17.80 1.13 27.29
C PRO A 88 -17.23 1.45 28.67
N ARG A 89 -16.42 2.49 28.80
CA ARG A 89 -15.78 2.88 30.05
C ARG A 89 -16.60 3.87 30.90
N THR A 90 -17.31 4.78 30.26
CA THR A 90 -18.06 5.85 30.97
C THR A 90 -19.57 5.73 30.84
N GLY A 91 -20.07 4.86 29.96
CA GLY A 91 -21.49 4.70 29.68
C GLY A 91 -22.14 5.87 28.93
N GLN A 92 -21.39 6.93 28.65
CA GLN A 92 -21.89 8.12 27.96
C GLN A 92 -22.23 7.83 26.50
N GLN A 93 -23.33 8.38 26.05
CA GLN A 93 -23.76 8.34 24.67
C GLN A 93 -22.96 9.37 23.85
N VAL A 94 -22.28 8.90 22.82
CA VAL A 94 -21.54 9.75 21.90
C VAL A 94 -22.25 9.72 20.55
N ASN A 95 -22.62 10.89 20.05
CA ASN A 95 -23.22 11.00 18.73
C ASN A 95 -22.14 10.83 17.66
N ILE A 96 -22.28 9.80 16.80
CA ILE A 96 -21.34 9.54 15.73
C ILE A 96 -21.76 10.34 14.50
N PRO A 97 -20.94 11.31 14.04
CA PRO A 97 -21.28 12.10 12.86
C PRO A 97 -21.30 11.20 11.61
N PRO A 98 -22.12 11.53 10.60
CA PRO A 98 -22.14 10.82 9.34
C PRO A 98 -20.76 10.91 8.68
N GLY A 99 -20.20 9.78 8.33
CA GLY A 99 -18.90 9.68 7.68
C GLY A 99 -18.91 8.64 6.57
N ARG A 100 -17.90 8.66 5.73
CA ARG A 100 -17.67 7.66 4.70
C ARG A 100 -16.46 6.81 5.08
N ALA A 101 -16.54 5.53 4.83
CA ALA A 101 -15.44 4.59 5.05
C ALA A 101 -15.07 3.90 3.74
N VAL A 102 -13.78 3.89 3.43
CA VAL A 102 -13.26 3.15 2.29
C VAL A 102 -13.03 1.71 2.70
N ARG A 103 -13.63 0.77 1.96
CA ARG A 103 -13.43 -0.66 2.15
C ARG A 103 -12.70 -1.23 0.95
N PHE A 104 -11.60 -1.92 1.21
CA PHE A 104 -10.84 -2.65 0.22
C PHE A 104 -11.26 -4.12 0.21
N LYS A 105 -11.54 -4.64 -1.00
CA LYS A 105 -11.73 -6.07 -1.22
C LYS A 105 -10.57 -6.56 -2.08
N PRO A 106 -9.71 -7.44 -1.56
CA PRO A 106 -8.60 -7.98 -2.33
C PRO A 106 -9.09 -8.85 -3.49
N GLY A 107 -8.36 -8.80 -4.59
CA GLY A 107 -8.59 -9.68 -5.74
C GLY A 107 -8.18 -11.13 -5.45
N LYS A 108 -8.55 -12.06 -6.32
CA LYS A 108 -8.22 -13.49 -6.16
C LYS A 108 -6.72 -13.75 -6.00
N GLU A 109 -5.89 -13.03 -6.73
CA GLU A 109 -4.44 -13.16 -6.66
C GLU A 109 -3.88 -12.76 -5.29
N LEU A 110 -4.41 -11.70 -4.67
CA LEU A 110 -4.03 -11.28 -3.32
C LEU A 110 -4.55 -12.22 -2.22
N GLN A 111 -5.69 -12.87 -2.45
CA GLN A 111 -6.23 -13.86 -1.52
C GLN A 111 -5.45 -15.18 -1.57
N ALA A 112 -4.85 -15.50 -2.73
CA ALA A 112 -4.06 -16.71 -2.90
C ALA A 112 -2.64 -16.60 -2.33
N LEU A 113 -2.21 -15.39 -1.93
CA LEU A 113 -0.93 -15.24 -1.24
C LEU A 113 -0.99 -15.96 0.11
N PRO A 114 0.02 -16.81 0.43
CA PRO A 114 0.07 -17.43 1.74
C PRO A 114 0.07 -16.32 2.79
N ALA A 115 -0.82 -16.45 3.77
CA ALA A 115 -0.88 -15.52 4.88
C ALA A 115 0.50 -15.49 5.54
N ALA A 116 1.24 -14.41 5.34
CA ALA A 116 2.42 -14.15 6.14
C ALA A 116 1.95 -14.19 7.61
N ALA A 117 2.58 -15.02 8.41
CA ALA A 117 2.25 -15.19 9.82
C ALA A 117 2.03 -13.82 10.47
N PRO A 118 0.96 -13.64 11.25
CA PRO A 118 0.73 -12.37 11.92
C PRO A 118 1.93 -12.11 12.82
N LYS A 119 2.61 -11.01 12.57
CA LYS A 119 3.63 -10.52 13.51
C LYS A 119 2.88 -10.15 14.80
N SER A 120 3.00 -10.98 15.76
CA SER A 120 2.59 -10.68 17.15
C SER A 120 3.44 -9.55 17.68
#